data_4c66534d49376c0b92f06252d70b1098
#
_entry.id   4c66534d49376c0b92f06252d70b1098
#
_cell.length_a   1.000
_cell.length_b   1.000
_cell.length_c   1.000
_cell.angle_alpha   90.00
_cell.angle_beta   90.00
_cell.angle_gamma   90.00
#
_symmetry.space_group_name_H-M   'P 1'
#
loop_
_entity.id
_entity.type
_entity.pdbx_description
1 polymer ?
#
loop_
_entity_poly.entity_id
_entity_poly.type
_entity_poly.pdbx_seq_one_letter_code
_entity_poly.pdbx_strand_id
1 'polypeptide(L)'
;APFAAEWDREHTFPAQALKELGELGALGMCVPEEWGGAGMDYMSLVLTLEEIAAGDGATSTIVSVQNSLPCGIINKYGTDAQKEEWLKPLARGEKLGCFCLTEPHTGSDASAITTRADRDGDSFVLNGVKHYITTGKYAQMAIVFAVTDKTAGKKGISCFLVPTETPG
;
A
#
# COMPACT_ATOMS: atom_id res chain seq x y z
N ALA A 1 21.46 2.93 -8.52
CA ALA A 1 21.30 1.66 -9.24
C ALA A 1 21.71 1.84 -10.70
N PRO A 2 22.37 0.86 -11.36
CA PRO A 2 22.87 1.04 -12.73
C PRO A 2 21.74 1.28 -13.75
N PHE A 3 20.52 0.87 -13.45
CA PHE A 3 19.36 0.98 -14.35
C PHE A 3 18.39 2.12 -14.00
N ALA A 4 18.59 2.87 -12.93
CA ALA A 4 17.63 3.89 -12.46
C ALA A 4 17.28 4.94 -13.53
N ALA A 5 18.30 5.49 -14.22
CA ALA A 5 18.09 6.47 -15.27
C ALA A 5 17.39 5.90 -16.53
N GLU A 6 17.56 4.61 -16.80
CA GLU A 6 16.86 3.91 -17.88
C GLU A 6 15.39 3.69 -17.49
N TRP A 7 15.12 3.20 -16.27
CA TRP A 7 13.76 3.00 -15.77
C TRP A 7 12.94 4.28 -15.78
N ASP A 8 13.55 5.41 -15.38
CA ASP A 8 12.89 6.72 -15.39
C ASP A 8 12.55 7.16 -16.82
N ARG A 9 13.52 7.09 -17.73
CA ARG A 9 13.35 7.49 -19.14
C ARG A 9 12.32 6.63 -19.87
N GLU A 10 12.35 5.31 -19.66
CA GLU A 10 11.51 4.34 -20.37
C GLU A 10 10.20 4.05 -19.61
N HIS A 11 9.95 4.72 -18.47
CA HIS A 11 8.80 4.48 -17.58
C HIS A 11 8.65 3.00 -17.15
N THR A 12 9.78 2.34 -16.91
CA THR A 12 9.84 0.93 -16.58
C THR A 12 9.63 0.70 -15.08
N PHE A 13 8.66 -0.13 -14.72
CA PHE A 13 8.45 -0.53 -13.33
C PHE A 13 9.54 -1.53 -12.89
N PRO A 14 10.26 -1.28 -11.77
CA PRO A 14 11.42 -2.08 -11.36
C PRO A 14 11.03 -3.39 -10.66
N ALA A 15 10.20 -4.23 -11.29
CA ALA A 15 9.62 -5.43 -10.67
C ALA A 15 10.67 -6.40 -10.13
N GLN A 16 11.75 -6.64 -10.89
CA GLN A 16 12.82 -7.55 -10.47
C GLN A 16 13.59 -7.01 -9.25
N ALA A 17 13.91 -5.71 -9.25
CA ALA A 17 14.58 -5.09 -8.11
C ALA A 17 13.71 -5.11 -6.85
N LEU A 18 12.40 -4.89 -6.97
CA LEU A 18 11.46 -4.99 -5.85
C LEU A 18 11.37 -6.41 -5.31
N LYS A 19 11.37 -7.42 -6.19
CA LYS A 19 11.42 -8.84 -5.78
C LYS A 19 12.68 -9.14 -4.97
N GLU A 20 13.85 -8.73 -5.47
CA GLU A 20 15.14 -8.93 -4.78
C GLU A 20 15.18 -8.18 -3.44
N LEU A 21 14.64 -6.96 -3.36
CA LEU A 21 14.49 -6.22 -2.11
C LEU A 21 13.53 -6.92 -1.14
N GLY A 22 12.48 -7.58 -1.63
CA GLY A 22 11.58 -8.41 -0.84
C GLY A 22 12.30 -9.62 -0.24
N GLU A 23 13.12 -10.33 -1.04
CA GLU A 23 13.95 -11.47 -0.59
C GLU A 23 14.96 -11.04 0.49
N LEU A 24 15.41 -9.79 0.47
CA LEU A 24 16.26 -9.19 1.51
C LEU A 24 15.46 -8.68 2.74
N GLY A 25 14.14 -8.80 2.75
CA GLY A 25 13.27 -8.34 3.83
C GLY A 25 12.94 -6.84 3.81
N ALA A 26 13.36 -6.10 2.78
CA ALA A 26 13.18 -4.64 2.72
C ALA A 26 11.72 -4.20 2.53
N LEU A 27 10.81 -5.08 2.09
CA LEU A 27 9.39 -4.76 1.88
C LEU A 27 8.52 -4.97 3.14
N GLY A 28 9.07 -5.59 4.20
CA GLY A 28 8.40 -5.85 5.47
C GLY A 28 9.27 -5.56 6.69
N MET A 29 10.12 -4.52 6.64
CA MET A 29 11.12 -4.26 7.68
C MET A 29 10.54 -4.11 9.08
N CYS A 30 9.46 -3.33 9.22
CA CYS A 30 8.81 -3.06 10.51
C CYS A 30 7.69 -4.06 10.85
N VAL A 31 7.48 -5.08 10.04
CA VAL A 31 6.51 -6.15 10.31
C VAL A 31 7.16 -7.19 11.22
N PRO A 32 6.47 -7.67 12.27
CA PRO A 32 6.99 -8.73 13.13
C PRO A 32 7.36 -10.00 12.35
N GLU A 33 8.36 -10.73 12.82
CA GLU A 33 8.84 -11.98 12.18
C GLU A 33 7.73 -13.04 12.08
N GLU A 34 6.83 -13.12 13.08
CA GLU A 34 5.67 -14.02 13.07
C GLU A 34 4.74 -13.79 11.88
N TRP A 35 4.73 -12.56 11.34
CA TRP A 35 3.97 -12.16 10.16
C TRP A 35 4.85 -12.05 8.90
N GLY A 36 6.04 -12.65 8.93
CA GLY A 36 6.93 -12.75 7.76
C GLY A 36 7.76 -11.51 7.46
N GLY A 37 7.80 -10.54 8.38
CA GLY A 37 8.66 -9.37 8.29
C GLY A 37 10.03 -9.56 8.91
N ALA A 38 10.84 -8.49 8.92
CA ALA A 38 12.20 -8.50 9.48
C ALA A 38 12.26 -8.07 10.96
N GLY A 39 11.15 -7.63 11.56
CA GLY A 39 11.06 -7.25 12.98
C GLY A 39 11.93 -6.05 13.36
N MET A 40 12.34 -5.22 12.39
CA MET A 40 13.20 -4.07 12.60
C MET A 40 12.44 -2.83 13.05
N ASP A 41 13.17 -1.84 13.54
CA ASP A 41 12.62 -0.55 13.95
C ASP A 41 12.53 0.46 12.79
N TYR A 42 11.86 1.58 13.04
CA TYR A 42 11.72 2.65 12.05
C TYR A 42 13.03 3.35 11.70
N MET A 43 14.04 3.35 12.60
CA MET A 43 15.34 3.91 12.29
C MET A 43 16.05 3.09 11.22
N SER A 44 16.00 1.77 11.34
CA SER A 44 16.52 0.84 10.33
C SER A 44 15.82 1.03 8.98
N LEU A 45 14.50 1.21 9.00
CA LEU A 45 13.73 1.51 7.78
C LEU A 45 14.20 2.82 7.14
N VAL A 46 14.33 3.90 7.90
CA VAL A 46 14.75 5.22 7.37
C VAL A 46 16.14 5.15 6.74
N LEU A 47 17.10 4.53 7.41
CA LEU A 47 18.46 4.37 6.88
C LEU A 47 18.47 3.54 5.59
N THR A 48 17.68 2.47 5.53
CA THR A 48 17.53 1.67 4.31
C THR A 48 16.91 2.46 3.17
N LEU A 49 15.87 3.25 3.45
CA LEU A 49 15.22 4.10 2.45
C LEU A 49 16.16 5.17 1.92
N GLU A 50 17.02 5.74 2.76
CA GLU A 50 18.04 6.73 2.37
C GLU A 50 19.04 6.12 1.37
N GLU A 51 19.56 4.92 1.66
CA GLU A 51 20.49 4.20 0.78
C GLU A 51 19.84 3.79 -0.55
N ILE A 52 18.59 3.32 -0.52
CA ILE A 52 17.85 3.00 -1.75
C ILE A 52 17.61 4.28 -2.56
N ALA A 53 17.22 5.39 -1.91
CA ALA A 53 16.95 6.66 -2.56
C ALA A 53 18.19 7.27 -3.23
N ALA A 54 19.37 7.06 -2.65
CA ALA A 54 20.64 7.47 -3.28
C ALA A 54 20.90 6.74 -4.62
N GLY A 55 20.34 5.53 -4.77
CA GLY A 55 20.42 4.76 -6.00
C GLY A 55 19.25 5.01 -6.96
N ASP A 56 18.02 5.07 -6.44
CA ASP A 56 16.77 5.32 -7.17
C ASP A 56 15.64 5.77 -6.23
N GLY A 57 15.29 7.05 -6.31
CA GLY A 57 14.24 7.66 -5.48
C GLY A 57 12.85 7.06 -5.71
N ALA A 58 12.53 6.62 -6.92
CA ALA A 58 11.24 6.01 -7.23
C ALA A 58 11.10 4.64 -6.54
N THR A 59 12.12 3.79 -6.61
CA THR A 59 12.15 2.50 -5.89
C THR A 59 12.06 2.72 -4.37
N SER A 60 12.79 3.69 -3.81
CA SER A 60 12.71 4.03 -2.39
C SER A 60 11.28 4.42 -1.98
N THR A 61 10.58 5.21 -2.80
CA THR A 61 9.18 5.58 -2.55
C THR A 61 8.28 4.35 -2.50
N ILE A 62 8.45 3.38 -3.40
CA ILE A 62 7.67 2.13 -3.39
C ILE A 62 7.92 1.33 -2.11
N VAL A 63 9.19 1.16 -1.72
CA VAL A 63 9.57 0.46 -0.48
C VAL A 63 9.00 1.15 0.75
N SER A 64 9.06 2.49 0.80
CA SER A 64 8.49 3.30 1.87
C SER A 64 6.97 3.10 1.97
N VAL A 65 6.25 3.21 0.86
CA VAL A 65 4.79 3.02 0.82
C VAL A 65 4.42 1.61 1.26
N GLN A 66 5.09 0.58 0.76
CA GLN A 66 4.82 -0.82 1.12
C GLN A 66 4.92 -1.05 2.64
N ASN A 67 5.99 -0.59 3.27
CA ASN A 67 6.21 -0.74 4.71
C ASN A 67 5.23 0.08 5.56
N SER A 68 5.08 1.37 5.23
CA SER A 68 4.37 2.31 6.09
C SER A 68 2.85 2.24 5.96
N LEU A 69 2.32 1.98 4.76
CA LEU A 69 0.89 2.05 4.49
C LEU A 69 0.26 0.65 4.41
N PRO A 70 0.42 -0.19 3.37
CA PRO A 70 -0.19 -1.50 3.36
C PRO A 70 0.21 -2.36 4.55
N CYS A 71 1.50 -2.58 4.76
CA CYS A 71 1.97 -3.41 5.87
C CYS A 71 1.66 -2.79 7.23
N GLY A 72 1.94 -1.49 7.42
CA GLY A 72 1.72 -0.82 8.69
C GLY A 72 0.26 -0.80 9.13
N ILE A 73 -0.67 -0.55 8.21
CA ILE A 73 -2.12 -0.50 8.50
C ILE A 73 -2.63 -1.90 8.85
N ILE A 74 -2.31 -2.92 8.04
CA ILE A 74 -2.78 -4.28 8.30
C ILE A 74 -2.16 -4.83 9.59
N ASN A 75 -0.87 -4.56 9.84
CA ASN A 75 -0.22 -4.98 11.08
C ASN A 75 -0.92 -4.40 12.32
N LYS A 76 -1.31 -3.12 12.25
CA LYS A 76 -1.90 -2.42 13.40
C LYS A 76 -3.40 -2.69 13.59
N TYR A 77 -4.16 -2.82 12.52
CA TYR A 77 -5.63 -2.83 12.57
C TYR A 77 -6.26 -4.09 11.98
N GLY A 78 -5.50 -4.91 11.25
CA GLY A 78 -5.99 -6.13 10.65
C GLY A 78 -6.27 -7.23 11.69
N THR A 79 -7.27 -8.06 11.41
CA THR A 79 -7.47 -9.33 12.13
C THR A 79 -6.36 -10.31 11.78
N ASP A 80 -6.18 -11.36 12.58
CA ASP A 80 -5.17 -12.39 12.30
C ASP A 80 -5.40 -13.07 10.94
N ALA A 81 -6.66 -13.28 10.55
CA ALA A 81 -7.01 -13.80 9.22
C ALA A 81 -6.55 -12.85 8.10
N GLN A 82 -6.76 -11.54 8.25
CA GLN A 82 -6.30 -10.54 7.28
C GLN A 82 -4.77 -10.41 7.24
N LYS A 83 -4.11 -10.57 8.38
CA LYS A 83 -2.64 -10.59 8.44
C LYS A 83 -2.07 -11.83 7.75
N GLU A 84 -2.68 -12.99 7.96
CA GLU A 84 -2.27 -14.23 7.31
C GLU A 84 -2.44 -14.14 5.79
N GLU A 85 -3.58 -13.63 5.32
CA GLU A 85 -3.92 -13.54 3.90
C GLU A 85 -3.12 -12.47 3.16
N TRP A 86 -2.90 -11.29 3.81
CA TRP A 86 -2.34 -10.12 3.14
C TRP A 86 -1.00 -9.68 3.70
N LEU A 87 -0.85 -9.54 5.03
CA LEU A 87 0.37 -8.99 5.62
C LEU A 87 1.59 -9.85 5.34
N LYS A 88 1.49 -11.17 5.49
CA LYS A 88 2.60 -12.08 5.23
C LYS A 88 3.13 -11.98 3.80
N PRO A 89 2.32 -12.15 2.75
CA PRO A 89 2.83 -12.05 1.39
C PRO A 89 3.29 -10.63 1.02
N LEU A 90 2.69 -9.58 1.60
CA LEU A 90 3.15 -8.20 1.41
C LEU A 90 4.52 -7.96 2.05
N ALA A 91 4.73 -8.43 3.28
CA ALA A 91 6.00 -8.28 4.00
C ALA A 91 7.16 -9.02 3.31
N ARG A 92 6.88 -10.18 2.70
CA ARG A 92 7.85 -10.97 1.93
C ARG A 92 8.10 -10.45 0.52
N GLY A 93 7.35 -9.44 0.07
CA GLY A 93 7.45 -8.95 -1.31
C GLY A 93 6.86 -9.89 -2.37
N GLU A 94 6.10 -10.90 -1.96
CA GLU A 94 5.37 -11.80 -2.87
C GLU A 94 4.19 -11.08 -3.52
N LYS A 95 3.64 -10.08 -2.81
CA LYS A 95 2.58 -9.17 -3.27
C LYS A 95 2.97 -7.73 -3.01
N LEU A 96 2.44 -6.82 -3.82
CA LEU A 96 2.50 -5.39 -3.58
C LEU A 96 1.12 -4.87 -3.19
N GLY A 97 1.11 -3.91 -2.26
CA GLY A 97 -0.09 -3.19 -1.88
C GLY A 97 -0.08 -1.76 -2.38
N CYS A 98 -1.26 -1.16 -2.49
CA CYS A 98 -1.39 0.25 -2.75
C CYS A 98 -2.36 0.92 -1.77
N PHE A 99 -2.23 2.24 -1.62
CA PHE A 99 -3.00 3.04 -0.66
C PHE A 99 -3.87 4.04 -1.40
N CYS A 100 -5.17 3.78 -1.44
CA CYS A 100 -6.16 4.49 -2.23
C CYS A 100 -6.97 5.46 -1.37
N LEU A 101 -6.39 6.65 -1.08
CA LEU A 101 -7.02 7.73 -0.33
C LEU A 101 -7.37 8.90 -1.24
N THR A 102 -6.34 9.47 -1.91
CA THR A 102 -6.44 10.68 -2.72
C THR A 102 -7.46 10.55 -3.86
N GLU A 103 -8.23 11.61 -4.06
CA GLU A 103 -9.21 11.73 -5.15
C GLU A 103 -8.88 12.95 -6.02
N PRO A 104 -9.44 13.10 -7.23
CA PRO A 104 -9.11 14.21 -8.13
C PRO A 104 -9.26 15.61 -7.52
N HIS A 105 -10.18 15.78 -6.56
CA HIS A 105 -10.48 17.04 -5.93
C HIS A 105 -9.93 17.19 -4.51
N THR A 106 -9.38 16.13 -3.90
CA THR A 106 -8.87 16.18 -2.52
C THR A 106 -7.72 15.21 -2.28
N GLY A 107 -6.75 15.64 -1.49
CA GLY A 107 -5.62 14.86 -1.02
C GLY A 107 -5.33 15.17 0.45
N SER A 108 -4.87 16.39 0.75
CA SER A 108 -4.54 16.81 2.11
C SER A 108 -5.75 16.84 3.05
N ASP A 109 -6.93 17.21 2.54
CA ASP A 109 -8.18 17.06 3.29
C ASP A 109 -8.80 15.69 3.04
N ALA A 110 -8.28 14.67 3.73
CA ALA A 110 -8.79 13.31 3.66
C ALA A 110 -10.27 13.18 4.08
N SER A 111 -10.82 14.16 4.79
CA SER A 111 -12.23 14.15 5.19
C SER A 111 -13.18 14.52 4.06
N ALA A 112 -12.66 15.09 2.98
CA ALA A 112 -13.44 15.53 1.81
C ALA A 112 -13.58 14.45 0.71
N ILE A 113 -13.14 13.21 0.95
CA ILE A 113 -13.31 12.12 -0.02
C ILE A 113 -14.79 11.88 -0.32
N THR A 114 -15.07 11.48 -1.56
CA THR A 114 -16.43 11.24 -2.06
C THR A 114 -16.66 9.82 -2.58
N THR A 115 -15.60 9.00 -2.70
CA THR A 115 -15.75 7.57 -2.98
C THR A 115 -16.69 6.96 -1.95
N ARG A 116 -17.73 6.25 -2.42
CA ARG A 116 -18.76 5.65 -1.58
C ARG A 116 -18.56 4.16 -1.46
N ALA A 117 -18.99 3.61 -0.33
CA ALA A 117 -19.18 2.20 -0.11
C ALA A 117 -20.65 1.96 0.25
N ASP A 118 -21.44 1.59 -0.73
CA ASP A 118 -22.86 1.33 -0.56
C ASP A 118 -23.04 -0.15 -0.17
N ARG A 119 -23.78 -0.42 0.93
CA ARG A 119 -23.97 -1.79 1.41
C ARG A 119 -24.91 -2.57 0.48
N ASP A 120 -24.50 -3.80 0.11
CA ASP A 120 -25.28 -4.75 -0.66
C ASP A 120 -25.25 -6.13 0.03
N GLY A 121 -26.24 -6.42 0.85
CA GLY A 121 -26.29 -7.61 1.69
C GLY A 121 -25.11 -7.66 2.68
N ASP A 122 -24.28 -8.69 2.54
CA ASP A 122 -23.05 -8.87 3.35
C ASP A 122 -21.80 -8.26 2.69
N SER A 123 -21.95 -7.61 1.54
CA SER A 123 -20.89 -6.99 0.76
C SER A 123 -21.05 -5.48 0.70
N PHE A 124 -20.07 -4.81 0.09
CA PHE A 124 -20.11 -3.39 -0.24
C PHE A 124 -19.78 -3.19 -1.72
N VAL A 125 -20.50 -2.27 -2.35
CA VAL A 125 -20.19 -1.79 -3.70
C VAL A 125 -19.44 -0.47 -3.58
N LEU A 126 -18.19 -0.44 -4.04
CA LEU A 126 -17.35 0.76 -4.02
C LEU A 126 -17.55 1.55 -5.31
N ASN A 127 -17.88 2.85 -5.19
CA ASN A 127 -18.06 3.75 -6.32
C ASN A 127 -17.26 5.03 -6.12
N GLY A 128 -16.32 5.31 -7.00
CA GLY A 128 -15.49 6.51 -6.94
C GLY A 128 -14.24 6.40 -7.79
N VAL A 129 -13.39 7.42 -7.69
CA VAL A 129 -12.11 7.49 -8.40
C VAL A 129 -11.01 7.85 -7.41
N LYS A 130 -9.95 7.07 -7.41
CA LYS A 130 -8.72 7.35 -6.65
C LYS A 130 -7.62 7.83 -7.60
N HIS A 131 -6.76 8.75 -7.15
CA HIS A 131 -5.80 9.43 -7.99
C HIS A 131 -4.41 9.39 -7.36
N TYR A 132 -3.35 9.39 -8.20
CA TYR A 132 -1.95 9.38 -7.78
C TYR A 132 -1.57 8.20 -6.86
N ILE A 133 -2.05 7.00 -7.17
CA ILE A 133 -1.84 5.82 -6.33
C ILE A 133 -0.51 5.15 -6.68
N THR A 134 0.46 5.27 -5.77
CA THR A 134 1.75 4.57 -5.88
C THR A 134 1.51 3.06 -6.00
N THR A 135 2.16 2.41 -6.95
CA THR A 135 2.01 0.99 -7.30
C THR A 135 0.61 0.54 -7.75
N GLY A 136 -0.36 1.44 -7.91
CA GLY A 136 -1.75 1.09 -8.19
C GLY A 136 -1.97 0.17 -9.41
N LYS A 137 -1.13 0.28 -10.44
CA LYS A 137 -1.17 -0.59 -11.63
C LYS A 137 -0.64 -2.01 -11.37
N TYR A 138 0.24 -2.18 -10.38
CA TYR A 138 1.02 -3.40 -10.15
C TYR A 138 0.70 -4.09 -8.83
N ALA A 139 -0.13 -3.46 -8.00
CA ALA A 139 -0.53 -4.00 -6.71
C ALA A 139 -1.55 -5.14 -6.86
N GLN A 140 -1.48 -6.14 -5.99
CA GLN A 140 -2.45 -7.23 -5.88
C GLN A 140 -3.51 -6.95 -4.80
N MET A 141 -3.27 -5.94 -3.95
CA MET A 141 -4.21 -5.53 -2.92
C MET A 141 -4.23 -4.00 -2.79
N ALA A 142 -5.43 -3.44 -2.71
CA ALA A 142 -5.65 -2.01 -2.48
C ALA A 142 -6.27 -1.78 -1.09
N ILE A 143 -5.68 -0.85 -0.33
CA ILE A 143 -6.32 -0.27 0.85
C ILE A 143 -7.16 0.91 0.36
N VAL A 144 -8.48 0.77 0.38
CA VAL A 144 -9.40 1.77 -0.17
C VAL A 144 -10.17 2.46 0.96
N PHE A 145 -10.09 3.78 1.02
CA PHE A 145 -10.91 4.59 1.91
C PHE A 145 -12.16 5.06 1.18
N ALA A 146 -13.33 4.79 1.77
CA ALA A 146 -14.62 5.16 1.20
C ALA A 146 -15.62 5.58 2.29
N VAL A 147 -16.58 6.41 1.91
CA VAL A 147 -17.64 6.88 2.79
C VAL A 147 -18.73 5.81 2.88
N THR A 148 -18.92 5.27 4.07
CA THR A 148 -19.99 4.32 4.42
C THR A 148 -21.21 5.00 5.06
N ASP A 149 -21.00 6.17 5.73
CA ASP A 149 -22.06 6.96 6.32
C ASP A 149 -21.80 8.47 6.15
N LYS A 150 -22.51 9.11 5.25
CA LYS A 150 -22.39 10.55 5.00
C LYS A 150 -22.82 11.41 6.19
N THR A 151 -23.70 10.90 7.05
CA THR A 151 -24.27 11.67 8.18
C THR A 151 -23.29 11.75 9.34
N ALA A 152 -22.36 10.81 9.44
CA ALA A 152 -21.35 10.74 10.49
C ALA A 152 -20.09 11.60 10.24
N GLY A 153 -20.02 12.35 9.12
CA GLY A 153 -18.86 13.17 8.75
C GLY A 153 -17.57 12.34 8.69
N LYS A 154 -16.51 12.83 9.33
CA LYS A 154 -15.21 12.14 9.37
C LYS A 154 -15.24 10.70 9.94
N LYS A 155 -16.23 10.43 10.80
CA LYS A 155 -16.41 9.08 11.40
C LYS A 155 -17.15 8.11 10.48
N GLY A 156 -17.69 8.61 9.37
CA GLY A 156 -18.38 7.80 8.36
C GLY A 156 -17.47 7.27 7.26
N ILE A 157 -16.14 7.39 7.39
CA ILE A 157 -15.15 6.84 6.46
C ILE A 157 -14.69 5.49 6.98
N SER A 158 -14.72 4.49 6.11
CA SER A 158 -14.22 3.14 6.38
C SER A 158 -13.05 2.77 5.48
N CYS A 159 -12.27 1.81 5.92
CA CYS A 159 -11.11 1.26 5.22
C CYS A 159 -11.42 -0.16 4.75
N PHE A 160 -11.19 -0.43 3.47
CA PHE A 160 -11.42 -1.72 2.84
C PHE A 160 -10.12 -2.31 2.32
N LEU A 161 -9.92 -3.61 2.52
CA LEU A 161 -8.88 -4.39 1.84
C LEU A 161 -9.53 -5.01 0.60
N VAL A 162 -9.10 -4.57 -0.58
CA VAL A 162 -9.72 -4.95 -1.85
C VAL A 162 -8.68 -5.67 -2.71
N PRO A 163 -8.88 -6.95 -3.06
CA PRO A 163 -8.09 -7.60 -4.10
C PRO A 163 -8.24 -6.83 -5.41
N THR A 164 -7.15 -6.52 -6.09
CA THR A 164 -7.21 -5.71 -7.33
C THR A 164 -7.83 -6.46 -8.52
N GLU A 165 -8.01 -7.78 -8.39
CA GLU A 165 -8.71 -8.63 -9.35
C GLU A 165 -10.24 -8.60 -9.18
N THR A 166 -10.76 -7.88 -8.17
CA THR A 166 -12.20 -7.73 -7.92
C THR A 166 -12.85 -7.08 -9.16
N PRO A 167 -13.93 -7.68 -9.71
CA PRO A 167 -14.60 -7.15 -10.89
C PRO A 167 -15.14 -5.73 -10.67
N GLY A 168 -15.03 -4.89 -11.71
CA GLY A 168 -15.42 -3.47 -11.72
C GLY A 168 -14.24 -2.58 -11.58
#